data_9d88b0b2c5334ffb0cd9bd7d264d557d
#
_entry.id   9d88b0b2c5334ffb0cd9bd7d264d557d
#
_cell.length_a   1.000
_cell.length_b   1.000
_cell.length_c   1.000
_cell.angle_alpha   90.00
_cell.angle_beta   90.00
_cell.angle_gamma   90.00
#
_symmetry.space_group_name_H-M   'P 1'
#
loop_
_entity.id
_entity.type
_entity.pdbx_description
1 polymer ?
#
loop_
_entity_poly.entity_id
_entity_poly.type
_entity_poly.pdbx_seq_one_letter_code
_entity_poly.pdbx_strand_id
1 'polypeptide(L)'
;KERKDQRAGTLSGGEQQMLAMGRALMSKPKLIVMDEPSMGLSPIFVNEIFDIIKEVRKTGTTVLLVEQNAKKALEIADRAYVLETGKILLSGDAKELMNDDAVKKAYLGE
;
A
#
# COMPACT_ATOMS: atom_id res chain seq x y z
N LYS A 1 -21.57 4.48 -14.69
CA LYS A 1 -22.97 4.92 -14.53
C LYS A 1 -23.87 3.87 -13.92
N GLU A 2 -23.73 2.64 -14.35
CA GLU A 2 -24.47 1.54 -13.73
C GLU A 2 -24.18 1.43 -12.24
N ARG A 3 -22.97 1.80 -11.84
CA ARG A 3 -22.53 1.72 -10.47
C ARG A 3 -23.07 2.78 -9.56
N LYS A 4 -23.66 3.82 -10.12
CA LYS A 4 -24.31 4.86 -9.32
C LYS A 4 -25.39 4.30 -8.42
N ASP A 5 -26.10 3.31 -8.90
CA ASP A 5 -27.23 2.72 -8.19
C ASP A 5 -26.83 1.54 -7.33
N GLN A 6 -25.58 1.12 -7.36
CA GLN A 6 -25.11 0.04 -6.52
C GLN A 6 -24.89 0.50 -5.09
N ARG A 7 -25.31 -0.34 -4.17
CA ARG A 7 -25.03 -0.11 -2.74
C ARG A 7 -23.59 -0.48 -2.48
N ALA A 8 -22.98 0.16 -1.48
CA ALA A 8 -21.60 -0.10 -1.09
C ALA A 8 -21.34 -1.59 -0.87
N GLY A 9 -22.30 -2.32 -0.33
CA GLY A 9 -22.14 -3.74 -0.05
C GLY A 9 -22.07 -4.64 -1.29
N THR A 10 -22.44 -4.12 -2.47
CA THR A 10 -22.39 -4.90 -3.72
C THR A 10 -21.18 -4.56 -4.59
N LEU A 11 -20.35 -3.64 -4.12
CA LEU A 11 -19.12 -3.28 -4.82
C LEU A 11 -18.07 -4.37 -4.66
N SER A 12 -17.17 -4.49 -5.65
CA SER A 12 -16.03 -5.39 -5.57
C SER A 12 -15.10 -4.98 -4.42
N GLY A 13 -14.22 -5.89 -3.99
CA GLY A 13 -13.23 -5.59 -2.96
C GLY A 13 -12.37 -4.38 -3.30
N GLY A 14 -11.94 -4.27 -4.56
CA GLY A 14 -11.14 -3.14 -5.03
C GLY A 14 -11.89 -1.83 -4.97
N GLU A 15 -13.15 -1.84 -5.39
CA GLU A 15 -13.99 -0.65 -5.36
C GLU A 15 -14.27 -0.20 -3.94
N GLN A 16 -14.51 -1.15 -3.03
CA GLN A 16 -14.71 -0.85 -1.61
C GLN A 16 -13.47 -0.22 -1.00
N GLN A 17 -12.30 -0.75 -1.35
CA GLN A 17 -11.03 -0.21 -0.86
C GLN A 17 -10.80 1.22 -1.36
N MET A 18 -11.08 1.46 -2.65
CA MET A 18 -10.96 2.80 -3.24
C MET A 18 -11.89 3.79 -2.55
N LEU A 19 -13.11 3.36 -2.25
CA LEU A 19 -14.09 4.20 -1.54
C LEU A 19 -13.61 4.55 -0.13
N ALA A 20 -13.07 3.57 0.58
CA ALA A 20 -12.52 3.78 1.92
C ALA A 20 -11.36 4.78 1.90
N MET A 21 -10.47 4.65 0.93
CA MET A 21 -9.35 5.57 0.76
C MET A 21 -9.83 6.97 0.44
N GLY A 22 -10.83 7.10 -0.43
CA GLY A 22 -11.41 8.39 -0.75
C GLY A 22 -11.98 9.09 0.47
N ARG A 23 -12.67 8.36 1.33
CA ARG A 23 -13.22 8.89 2.58
C ARG A 23 -12.11 9.36 3.52
N ALA A 24 -11.05 8.56 3.64
CA ALA A 24 -9.92 8.91 4.49
C ALA A 24 -9.26 10.20 4.00
N LEU A 25 -9.13 10.35 2.68
CA LEU A 25 -8.51 11.55 2.08
C LEU A 25 -9.33 12.80 2.27
N MET A 26 -10.64 12.69 2.31
CA MET A 26 -11.52 13.85 2.49
C MET A 26 -11.29 14.56 3.82
N SER A 27 -10.83 13.85 4.83
CA SER A 27 -10.55 14.45 6.14
C SER A 27 -9.19 15.15 6.20
N LYS A 28 -8.39 15.06 5.14
CA LYS A 28 -7.05 15.66 5.03
C LYS A 28 -6.16 15.34 6.25
N PRO A 29 -5.96 14.07 6.58
CA PRO A 29 -5.20 13.71 7.77
C PRO A 29 -3.71 13.99 7.60
N LYS A 30 -3.00 14.12 8.72
CA LYS A 30 -1.55 14.22 8.72
C LYS A 30 -0.88 12.87 8.61
N LEU A 31 -1.56 11.84 9.09
CA LEU A 31 -1.08 10.45 9.08
C LEU A 31 -2.21 9.52 8.67
N ILE A 32 -1.91 8.64 7.75
CA ILE A 32 -2.81 7.55 7.35
C ILE A 32 -2.10 6.23 7.61
N VAL A 33 -2.80 5.29 8.24
CA VAL A 33 -2.32 3.92 8.42
C VAL A 33 -3.11 3.01 7.49
N MET A 34 -2.41 2.28 6.65
CA MET A 34 -3.03 1.34 5.71
C MET A 34 -2.50 -0.07 5.99
N ASP A 35 -3.41 -0.98 6.30
CA ASP A 35 -3.06 -2.35 6.64
C ASP A 35 -3.43 -3.28 5.48
N GLU A 36 -2.42 -3.74 4.77
CA GLU A 36 -2.53 -4.64 3.62
C GLU A 36 -3.62 -4.24 2.62
N PRO A 37 -3.57 -2.99 2.12
CA PRO A 37 -4.63 -2.49 1.26
C PRO A 37 -4.77 -3.23 -0.07
N SER A 38 -3.74 -3.94 -0.52
CA SER A 38 -3.78 -4.66 -1.79
C SER A 38 -4.21 -6.13 -1.65
N MET A 39 -4.39 -6.62 -0.42
CA MET A 39 -4.69 -8.03 -0.19
C MET A 39 -5.99 -8.45 -0.87
N GLY A 40 -5.92 -9.53 -1.64
CA GLY A 40 -7.09 -10.11 -2.31
C GLY A 40 -7.59 -9.34 -3.52
N LEU A 41 -6.89 -8.29 -3.94
CA LEU A 41 -7.31 -7.50 -5.09
C LEU A 41 -6.69 -7.99 -6.39
N SER A 42 -7.36 -7.71 -7.50
CA SER A 42 -6.83 -8.00 -8.83
C SER A 42 -5.62 -7.09 -9.11
N PRO A 43 -4.73 -7.48 -10.05
CA PRO A 43 -3.57 -6.66 -10.38
C PRO A 43 -3.90 -5.22 -10.79
N ILE A 44 -5.02 -5.02 -11.47
CA ILE A 44 -5.44 -3.67 -11.88
C ILE A 44 -5.71 -2.81 -10.64
N PHE A 45 -6.47 -3.33 -9.69
CA PHE A 45 -6.79 -2.60 -8.46
C PHE A 45 -5.57 -2.42 -7.56
N VAL A 46 -4.66 -3.38 -7.55
CA VAL A 46 -3.40 -3.25 -6.80
C VAL A 46 -2.63 -2.03 -7.32
N ASN A 47 -2.47 -1.91 -8.64
CA ASN A 47 -1.77 -0.78 -9.23
C ASN A 47 -2.46 0.55 -8.93
N GLU A 48 -3.78 0.59 -9.01
CA GLU A 48 -4.54 1.81 -8.71
C GLU A 48 -4.36 2.25 -7.27
N ILE A 49 -4.39 1.30 -6.33
CA ILE A 49 -4.19 1.61 -4.91
C ILE A 49 -2.80 2.19 -4.66
N PHE A 50 -1.76 1.59 -5.23
CA PHE A 50 -0.41 2.11 -5.05
C PHE A 50 -0.22 3.47 -5.70
N ASP A 51 -0.87 3.72 -6.82
CA ASP A 51 -0.85 5.05 -7.44
C ASP A 51 -1.52 6.09 -6.54
N ILE A 52 -2.64 5.74 -5.91
CA ILE A 52 -3.31 6.62 -4.96
C ILE A 52 -2.40 6.91 -3.76
N ILE A 53 -1.73 5.91 -3.23
CA ILE A 53 -0.81 6.08 -2.10
C ILE A 53 0.30 7.08 -2.47
N LYS A 54 0.85 6.97 -3.67
CA LYS A 54 1.85 7.93 -4.15
C LYS A 54 1.30 9.35 -4.17
N GLU A 55 0.08 9.54 -4.65
CA GLU A 55 -0.55 10.85 -4.71
C GLU A 55 -0.79 11.42 -3.33
N VAL A 56 -1.27 10.59 -2.40
CA VAL A 56 -1.48 10.97 -1.00
C VAL A 56 -0.18 11.46 -0.38
N ARG A 57 0.90 10.75 -0.61
CA ARG A 57 2.21 11.12 -0.08
C ARG A 57 2.66 12.48 -0.60
N LYS A 58 2.40 12.78 -1.88
CA LYS A 58 2.74 14.07 -2.47
C LYS A 58 2.03 15.24 -1.81
N THR A 59 0.88 15.01 -1.20
CA THR A 59 0.13 16.09 -0.53
C THR A 59 0.70 16.43 0.85
N GLY A 60 1.75 15.75 1.28
CA GLY A 60 2.36 15.97 2.58
C GLY A 60 1.85 15.06 3.69
N THR A 61 0.93 14.16 3.37
CA THR A 61 0.44 13.18 4.33
C THR A 61 1.49 12.09 4.55
N THR A 62 1.76 11.76 5.81
CA THR A 62 2.59 10.62 6.15
C THR A 62 1.77 9.36 6.03
N VAL A 63 2.29 8.36 5.34
CA VAL A 63 1.61 7.07 5.16
C VAL A 63 2.42 5.97 5.82
N LEU A 64 1.77 5.25 6.75
CA LEU A 64 2.31 4.02 7.30
C LEU A 64 1.62 2.88 6.59
N LEU A 65 2.38 2.15 5.79
CA LEU A 65 1.85 1.07 4.95
C LEU A 65 2.34 -0.27 5.46
N VAL A 66 1.41 -1.15 5.79
CA VAL A 66 1.72 -2.55 6.11
C VAL A 66 1.34 -3.36 4.88
N GLU A 67 2.30 -4.07 4.29
CA GLU A 67 2.07 -4.72 3.01
C GLU A 67 2.92 -5.99 2.88
N GLN A 68 2.33 -7.06 2.37
CA GLN A 68 3.04 -8.29 2.04
C GLN A 68 3.70 -8.20 0.67
N ASN A 69 3.16 -7.38 -0.21
CA ASN A 69 3.73 -7.17 -1.54
C ASN A 69 4.96 -6.27 -1.40
N ALA A 70 6.07 -6.88 -1.01
CA ALA A 70 7.30 -6.16 -0.67
C ALA A 70 7.82 -5.31 -1.84
N LYS A 71 7.81 -5.87 -3.04
CA LYS A 71 8.30 -5.15 -4.22
C LYS A 71 7.53 -3.86 -4.45
N LYS A 72 6.20 -3.94 -4.44
CA LYS A 72 5.35 -2.76 -4.63
C LYS A 72 5.54 -1.74 -3.52
N ALA A 73 5.59 -2.22 -2.27
CA ALA A 73 5.77 -1.33 -1.13
C ALA A 73 7.11 -0.59 -1.20
N LEU A 74 8.19 -1.29 -1.51
CA LEU A 74 9.51 -0.68 -1.58
C LEU A 74 9.66 0.30 -2.74
N GLU A 75 8.93 0.08 -3.83
CA GLU A 75 8.96 0.99 -4.98
C GLU A 75 8.46 2.40 -4.62
N ILE A 76 7.54 2.50 -3.68
CA ILE A 76 6.92 3.78 -3.32
C ILE A 76 7.32 4.32 -1.95
N ALA A 77 7.95 3.50 -1.12
CA ALA A 77 8.31 3.89 0.24
C ALA A 77 9.57 4.73 0.27
N ASP A 78 9.69 5.56 1.29
CA ASP A 78 10.94 6.26 1.60
C ASP A 78 11.80 5.40 2.49
N ARG A 79 11.19 4.78 3.50
CA ARG A 79 11.86 3.95 4.47
C ARG A 79 11.03 2.72 4.74
N ALA A 80 11.67 1.61 5.03
CA ALA A 80 10.96 0.36 5.27
C ALA A 80 11.54 -0.43 6.44
N TYR A 81 10.68 -1.24 7.02
CA TYR A 81 11.01 -2.16 8.09
C TYR A 81 10.52 -3.54 7.69
N VAL A 82 11.41 -4.52 7.71
CA VAL A 82 11.06 -5.90 7.41
C VAL A 82 10.84 -6.62 8.72
N LEU A 83 9.62 -7.13 8.93
CA LEU A 83 9.25 -7.82 10.15
C LEU A 83 9.09 -9.32 9.90
N GLU A 84 9.52 -10.11 10.85
CA GLU A 84 9.31 -11.55 10.83
C GLU A 84 9.07 -12.01 12.27
N THR A 85 7.97 -12.72 12.48
CA THR A 85 7.58 -13.25 13.78
C THR A 85 7.58 -12.18 14.88
N GLY A 86 7.03 -11.00 14.55
CA GLY A 86 6.92 -9.90 15.49
C GLY A 86 8.21 -9.14 15.77
N LYS A 87 9.27 -9.43 15.03
CA LYS A 87 10.56 -8.75 15.23
C LYS A 87 10.99 -8.03 13.96
N ILE A 88 11.65 -6.90 14.12
CA ILE A 88 12.25 -6.18 13.01
C ILE A 88 13.56 -6.86 12.65
N LEU A 89 13.63 -7.43 11.44
CA LEU A 89 14.84 -8.05 10.94
C LEU A 89 15.78 -7.05 10.30
N LEU A 90 15.21 -6.16 9.50
CA LEU A 90 15.94 -5.17 8.71
C LEU A 90 15.16 -3.87 8.70
N SER A 91 15.88 -2.77 8.63
CA SER A 91 15.26 -1.47 8.41
C SER A 91 16.23 -0.58 7.66
N GLY A 92 15.71 0.39 6.94
CA GLY A 92 16.56 1.33 6.24
C GLY A 92 15.83 2.03 5.10
N ASP A 93 16.61 2.72 4.29
CA ASP A 93 16.13 3.37 3.08
C ASP A 93 15.56 2.32 2.14
N ALA A 94 14.38 2.60 1.57
CA ALA A 94 13.70 1.62 0.72
C ALA A 94 14.53 1.25 -0.51
N LYS A 95 15.22 2.21 -1.11
CA LYS A 95 16.05 1.93 -2.27
C LYS A 95 17.23 1.02 -1.93
N GLU A 96 17.82 1.22 -0.77
CA GLU A 96 18.90 0.35 -0.30
C GLU A 96 18.41 -1.07 -0.08
N LEU A 97 17.23 -1.22 0.51
CA LEU A 97 16.63 -2.54 0.73
C LEU A 97 16.28 -3.23 -0.58
N MET A 98 15.79 -2.49 -1.58
CA MET A 98 15.50 -3.04 -2.90
C MET A 98 16.75 -3.62 -3.59
N ASN A 99 17.90 -3.07 -3.29
CA ASN A 99 19.17 -3.50 -3.90
C ASN A 99 19.93 -4.49 -3.05
N ASP A 100 19.44 -4.83 -1.87
CA ASP A 100 20.05 -5.82 -1.00
C ASP A 100 19.77 -7.23 -1.53
N ASP A 101 20.82 -8.03 -1.74
CA ASP A 101 20.68 -9.37 -2.31
C ASP A 101 19.85 -10.32 -1.43
N ALA A 102 19.99 -10.21 -0.12
CA ALA A 102 19.20 -11.04 0.80
C ALA A 102 17.72 -10.69 0.73
N VAL A 103 17.40 -9.40 0.62
CA VAL A 103 16.02 -8.93 0.48
C VAL A 103 15.44 -9.39 -0.85
N LYS A 104 16.20 -9.27 -1.94
CA LYS A 104 15.77 -9.73 -3.26
C LYS A 104 15.39 -11.19 -3.24
N LYS A 105 16.24 -12.04 -2.66
CA LYS A 105 15.98 -13.48 -2.59
C LYS A 105 14.78 -13.81 -1.71
N ALA A 106 14.70 -13.19 -0.56
CA ALA A 106 13.70 -13.54 0.44
C ALA A 106 12.30 -12.97 0.13
N TYR A 107 12.24 -11.76 -0.44
CA TYR A 107 10.97 -11.03 -0.51
C TYR A 107 10.59 -10.51 -1.89
N LEU A 108 11.53 -10.37 -2.82
CA LEU A 108 11.26 -9.78 -4.13
C LEU A 108 11.17 -10.80 -5.26
N GLY A 109 11.37 -12.07 -4.98
CA GLY A 109 11.28 -13.12 -5.98
C GLY A 109 12.45 -13.15 -6.95
N GLU A 110 13.52 -12.52 -6.59
CA GLU A 110 14.76 -12.50 -7.38
C GLU A 110 15.85 -13.33 -6.70
#